data_9fdb313cd250353996052a6937b3a2bb
#
_entry.id   9fdb313cd250353996052a6937b3a2bb
#
_cell.length_a   1.000
_cell.length_b   1.000
_cell.length_c   1.000
_cell.angle_alpha   90.00
_cell.angle_beta   90.00
_cell.angle_gamma   90.00
#
_symmetry.space_group_name_H-M   'P 1'
#
loop_
_entity.id
_entity.type
_entity.pdbx_description
1 polymer ?
#
loop_
_entity_poly.entity_id
_entity_poly.type
_entity_poly.pdbx_seq_one_letter_code
_entity_poly.pdbx_strand_id
1 'polypeptide(L)'
;MANVINFNNHIKNKSNELLMTKIKLCRIRDDIEEKLNNYSINENNELAVSLSSGRYSAMKLTKLIGKQDAIQFFQDCIKTASKTWFKKSY
;
A
#
# COMPACT_ATOMS: atom_id res chain seq x y z
N MET A 1 14.52 8.87 -35.02
CA MET A 1 13.37 8.67 -34.19
C MET A 1 13.35 9.67 -33.06
N ALA A 2 12.20 10.21 -32.82
CA ALA A 2 12.01 11.11 -31.68
C ALA A 2 12.33 10.44 -30.34
N ASN A 3 12.61 9.14 -30.37
CA ASN A 3 12.83 8.34 -29.16
C ASN A 3 14.00 8.81 -28.33
N VAL A 4 15.07 9.30 -28.95
CA VAL A 4 16.24 9.72 -28.16
C VAL A 4 15.94 11.01 -27.40
N ILE A 5 15.31 11.96 -28.06
CA ILE A 5 14.88 13.21 -27.44
C ILE A 5 13.75 12.91 -26.44
N ASN A 6 12.83 12.05 -26.86
CA ASN A 6 11.73 11.65 -26.01
C ASN A 6 12.17 10.82 -24.81
N PHE A 7 13.33 10.19 -24.92
CA PHE A 7 13.84 9.37 -23.82
C PHE A 7 14.10 10.20 -22.57
N ASN A 8 14.75 11.34 -22.71
CA ASN A 8 15.01 12.23 -21.58
C ASN A 8 13.70 12.81 -21.04
N ASN A 9 12.82 13.20 -21.91
CA ASN A 9 11.50 13.69 -21.51
C ASN A 9 10.69 12.58 -20.85
N HIS A 10 10.82 11.37 -21.37
CA HIS A 10 10.13 10.21 -20.84
C HIS A 10 10.62 9.89 -19.42
N ILE A 11 11.91 9.98 -19.18
CA ILE A 11 12.47 9.75 -17.84
C ILE A 11 11.96 10.81 -16.86
N LYS A 12 11.95 12.08 -17.28
CA LYS A 12 11.41 13.15 -16.46
C LYS A 12 9.94 12.94 -16.14
N ASN A 13 9.17 12.61 -17.15
CA ASN A 13 7.73 12.38 -17.00
C ASN A 13 7.49 11.18 -16.09
N LYS A 14 8.29 10.14 -16.26
CA LYS A 14 8.17 8.95 -15.44
C LYS A 14 8.48 9.24 -13.98
N SER A 15 9.49 10.07 -13.70
CA SER A 15 9.80 10.48 -12.33
C SER A 15 8.65 11.26 -11.71
N ASN A 16 8.04 12.16 -12.46
CA ASN A 16 6.88 12.91 -12.00
C ASN A 16 5.68 12.01 -11.78
N GLU A 17 5.47 11.05 -12.69
CA GLU A 17 4.39 10.07 -12.54
C GLU A 17 4.59 9.22 -11.30
N LEU A 18 5.82 8.80 -11.02
CA LEU A 18 6.13 8.01 -9.83
C LEU A 18 5.86 8.81 -8.58
N LEU A 19 6.26 10.08 -8.56
CA LEU A 19 6.00 10.95 -7.41
C LEU A 19 4.52 11.14 -7.18
N MET A 20 3.77 11.44 -8.24
CA MET A 20 2.32 11.59 -8.17
C MET A 20 1.65 10.29 -7.72
N THR A 21 2.14 9.15 -8.20
CA THR A 21 1.63 7.85 -7.79
C THR A 21 1.86 7.62 -6.31
N LYS A 22 3.05 7.97 -5.80
CA LYS A 22 3.35 7.84 -4.37
C LYS A 22 2.45 8.70 -3.52
N ILE A 23 2.25 9.96 -3.93
CA ILE A 23 1.36 10.88 -3.22
C ILE A 23 -0.06 10.32 -3.18
N LYS A 24 -0.53 9.82 -4.32
CA LYS A 24 -1.85 9.24 -4.42
C LYS A 24 -1.99 7.99 -3.54
N LEU A 25 -0.97 7.12 -3.55
CA LEU A 25 -0.97 5.92 -2.73
C LEU A 25 -1.01 6.25 -1.24
N CYS A 26 -0.23 7.25 -0.81
CA CYS A 26 -0.23 7.66 0.59
C CYS A 26 -1.58 8.22 0.99
N ARG A 27 -2.20 9.01 0.13
CA ARG A 27 -3.52 9.57 0.40
C ARG A 27 -4.58 8.48 0.52
N ILE A 28 -4.54 7.52 -0.39
CA ILE A 28 -5.49 6.39 -0.37
C ILE A 28 -5.27 5.56 0.89
N ARG A 29 -4.02 5.28 1.23
CA ARG A 29 -3.68 4.52 2.42
C ARG A 29 -4.22 5.20 3.67
N ASP A 30 -3.97 6.50 3.81
CA ASP A 30 -4.41 7.25 4.98
C ASP A 30 -5.94 7.28 5.09
N ASP A 31 -6.60 7.43 3.95
CA ASP A 31 -8.06 7.44 3.89
C ASP A 31 -8.65 6.08 4.29
N ILE A 32 -8.05 5.00 3.80
CA ILE A 32 -8.48 3.65 4.14
C ILE A 32 -8.25 3.38 5.64
N GLU A 33 -7.08 3.77 6.16
CA GLU A 33 -6.78 3.58 7.57
C GLU A 33 -7.77 4.31 8.46
N GLU A 34 -8.12 5.52 8.09
CA GLU A 34 -9.12 6.29 8.83
C GLU A 34 -10.47 5.59 8.82
N LYS A 35 -10.91 5.13 7.67
CA LYS A 35 -12.19 4.43 7.53
C LYS A 35 -12.20 3.12 8.31
N LEU A 36 -11.11 2.37 8.24
CA LEU A 36 -11.00 1.12 8.99
C LEU A 36 -10.98 1.36 10.50
N ASN A 37 -10.28 2.39 10.94
CA ASN A 37 -10.26 2.76 12.36
C ASN A 37 -11.67 3.13 12.85
N ASN A 38 -12.37 3.95 12.09
CA ASN A 38 -13.73 4.35 12.45
C ASN A 38 -14.67 3.15 12.48
N TYR A 39 -14.53 2.26 11.50
CA TYR A 39 -15.34 1.05 11.44
C TYR A 39 -15.04 0.14 12.62
N SER A 40 -13.76 0.00 12.98
CA SER A 40 -13.34 -0.79 14.14
C SER A 40 -13.95 -0.27 15.43
N ILE A 41 -13.99 1.04 15.59
CA ILE A 41 -14.59 1.66 16.76
C ILE A 41 -16.09 1.39 16.78
N ASN A 42 -16.76 1.60 15.64
CA ASN A 42 -18.21 1.40 15.55
C ASN A 42 -18.61 -0.03 15.83
N GLU A 43 -17.83 -1.00 15.35
CA GLU A 43 -18.11 -2.42 15.58
C GLU A 43 -17.56 -2.91 16.92
N ASN A 44 -16.71 -2.11 17.55
CA ASN A 44 -16.03 -2.50 18.78
C ASN A 44 -15.28 -3.83 18.61
N ASN A 45 -14.64 -4.00 17.47
CA ASN A 45 -13.95 -5.25 17.16
C ASN A 45 -12.80 -5.02 16.17
N GLU A 46 -11.71 -4.46 16.67
CA GLU A 46 -10.54 -4.14 15.85
C GLU A 46 -9.95 -5.38 15.20
N LEU A 47 -9.92 -6.48 15.92
CA LEU A 47 -9.33 -7.71 15.41
C LEU A 47 -10.10 -8.24 14.20
N ALA A 48 -11.41 -8.30 14.31
CA ALA A 48 -12.25 -8.79 13.21
C ALA A 48 -12.12 -7.91 11.97
N VAL A 49 -12.09 -6.59 12.15
CA VAL A 49 -11.94 -5.65 11.03
C VAL A 49 -10.56 -5.82 10.39
N SER A 50 -9.52 -5.98 11.20
CA SER A 50 -8.16 -6.17 10.69
C SER A 50 -8.01 -7.48 9.93
N LEU A 51 -8.53 -8.56 10.48
CA LEU A 51 -8.48 -9.86 9.81
C LEU A 51 -9.23 -9.84 8.49
N SER A 52 -10.40 -9.23 8.48
CA SER A 52 -11.23 -9.13 7.27
C SER A 52 -10.56 -8.27 6.19
N SER A 53 -9.97 -7.16 6.58
CA SER A 53 -9.25 -6.29 5.64
C SER A 53 -8.05 -7.01 5.05
N GLY A 54 -7.29 -7.73 5.88
CA GLY A 54 -6.15 -8.49 5.42
C GLY A 54 -6.55 -9.59 4.44
N ARG A 55 -7.63 -10.30 4.74
CA ARG A 55 -8.15 -11.34 3.85
C ARG A 55 -8.57 -10.75 2.51
N TYR A 56 -9.31 -9.65 2.54
CA TYR A 56 -9.72 -8.97 1.32
C TYR A 56 -8.51 -8.58 0.47
N SER A 57 -7.53 -7.95 1.10
CA SER A 57 -6.32 -7.49 0.40
C SER A 57 -5.54 -8.67 -0.19
N ALA A 58 -5.39 -9.75 0.57
CA ALA A 58 -4.67 -10.93 0.10
C ALA A 58 -5.33 -11.54 -1.13
N MET A 59 -6.64 -11.68 -1.08
CA MET A 59 -7.38 -12.25 -2.21
C MET A 59 -7.31 -11.36 -3.44
N LYS A 60 -7.47 -10.05 -3.24
CA LYS A 60 -7.47 -9.10 -4.35
C LYS A 60 -6.08 -8.98 -4.98
N LEU A 61 -5.04 -8.85 -4.16
CA LEU A 61 -3.68 -8.74 -4.67
C LEU A 61 -3.24 -10.00 -5.41
N THR A 62 -3.61 -11.17 -4.90
CA THR A 62 -3.28 -12.41 -5.59
C THR A 62 -3.86 -12.42 -7.00
N LYS A 63 -5.07 -11.90 -7.17
CA LYS A 63 -5.69 -11.79 -8.50
C LYS A 63 -5.02 -10.74 -9.39
N LEU A 64 -4.59 -9.63 -8.80
CA LEU A 64 -4.06 -8.51 -9.57
C LEU A 64 -2.60 -8.65 -9.95
N ILE A 65 -1.77 -9.15 -9.05
CA ILE A 65 -0.30 -9.20 -9.25
C ILE A 65 0.27 -10.61 -9.15
N GLY A 66 -0.54 -11.59 -8.82
CA GLY A 66 -0.09 -12.98 -8.69
C GLY A 66 0.35 -13.33 -7.28
N LYS A 67 0.45 -14.64 -7.04
CA LYS A 67 0.72 -15.18 -5.71
C LYS A 67 2.08 -14.74 -5.17
N GLN A 68 3.13 -14.83 -6.00
CA GLN A 68 4.49 -14.53 -5.54
C GLN A 68 4.64 -13.09 -5.10
N ASP A 69 4.17 -12.16 -5.92
CA ASP A 69 4.27 -10.74 -5.61
C ASP A 69 3.36 -10.35 -4.45
N ALA A 70 2.21 -10.98 -4.32
CA ALA A 70 1.33 -10.75 -3.19
C ALA A 70 1.98 -11.18 -1.88
N ILE A 71 2.62 -12.37 -1.87
CA ILE A 71 3.35 -12.84 -0.69
C ILE A 71 4.47 -11.88 -0.32
N GLN A 72 5.24 -11.44 -1.31
CA GLN A 72 6.34 -10.51 -1.07
C GLN A 72 5.83 -9.20 -0.48
N PHE A 73 4.73 -8.69 -1.00
CA PHE A 73 4.13 -7.46 -0.49
C PHE A 73 3.76 -7.60 0.99
N PHE A 74 3.12 -8.69 1.36
CA PHE A 74 2.70 -8.88 2.74
C PHE A 74 3.89 -9.11 3.68
N GLN A 75 4.92 -9.79 3.20
CA GLN A 75 6.15 -9.92 3.98
C GLN A 75 6.78 -8.56 4.26
N ASP A 76 6.80 -7.69 3.25
CA ASP A 76 7.32 -6.34 3.41
C ASP A 76 6.47 -5.51 4.36
N CYS A 77 5.16 -5.66 4.31
CA CYS A 77 4.24 -5.01 5.23
C CYS A 77 4.50 -5.44 6.67
N ILE A 78 4.71 -6.74 6.88
CA ILE A 78 4.99 -7.26 8.22
C ILE A 78 6.31 -6.69 8.74
N LYS A 79 7.33 -6.64 7.90
CA LYS A 79 8.62 -6.04 8.28
C LYS A 79 8.46 -4.59 8.69
N THR A 80 7.72 -3.83 7.91
CA THR A 80 7.49 -2.41 8.19
C THR A 80 6.71 -2.24 9.50
N ALA A 81 5.66 -3.02 9.67
CA ALA A 81 4.85 -2.99 10.88
C ALA A 81 5.68 -3.34 12.12
N SER A 82 6.55 -4.34 12.00
CA SER A 82 7.44 -4.74 13.11
C SER A 82 8.38 -3.62 13.50
N LYS A 83 8.95 -2.92 12.52
CA LYS A 83 9.83 -1.78 12.78
C LYS A 83 9.08 -0.64 13.46
N THR A 84 7.89 -0.32 12.96
CA THR A 84 7.06 0.74 13.52
C THR A 84 6.65 0.40 14.94
N TRP A 85 6.24 -0.83 15.16
CA TRP A 85 5.88 -1.33 16.50
C TRP A 85 7.05 -1.18 17.44
N PHE A 86 8.23 -1.57 17.02
CA PHE A 86 9.45 -1.48 17.82
C PHE A 86 9.73 -0.04 18.24
N LYS A 87 9.59 0.89 17.30
CA LYS A 87 9.80 2.31 17.59
C LYS A 87 8.79 2.85 18.57
N LYS A 88 7.59 2.34 18.56
CA LYS A 88 6.54 2.81 19.48
C LYS A 88 6.64 2.21 20.86
N SER A 89 7.47 1.22 21.03
CA SER A 89 7.65 0.57 22.32
C SER A 89 8.41 1.40 23.33
N TYR A 90 8.96 2.49 22.88
CA TYR A 90 9.66 3.38 23.82
C TYR A 90 8.73 4.21 24.64
#